data_65ae89e76fb3d27f2fcf427dc165d7bc
#
_entry.id   65ae89e76fb3d27f2fcf427dc165d7bc
#
_cell.length_a   1.000
_cell.length_b   1.000
_cell.length_c   1.000
_cell.angle_alpha   90.00
_cell.angle_beta   90.00
_cell.angle_gamma   90.00
#
_symmetry.space_group_name_H-M   'P 1'
#
loop_
_entity.id
_entity.type
_entity.pdbx_description
1 polymer ?
#
loop_
_entity_poly.entity_id
_entity_poly.type
_entity_poly.pdbx_seq_one_letter_code
_entity_poly.pdbx_strand_id
1 'polypeptide(L)'
;NLPVYIVETAHPWRHCKGDHIPKELMETAGLDAGSAEQKKSLEIIMQIAAEVSKDTGKTGVYYWEPVGVPGKGMGTWFENMGMFDEHGRALPGWDAIRDFDPKNPPIKELDKYIESLYEYEETPEVEDFMKLLMIHGNLISNPEFKDGFNNWQIETSLEEGQYTLGKDGVFISSDANFDYSISQTVDIEYTGEYIAAVDYRGTNTTGVEVELFMDVEDENGVHTYTSDVFPDDIRFVTHLLKPVRLQKNARVTVGLRMHTPPVFAKIKKISLVVI
;
A
#
# COMPACT_ATOMS: atom_id res chain seq x y z
N ASN A 1 -3.41 1.19 -24.26
CA ASN A 1 -4.17 1.48 -23.03
C ASN A 1 -5.58 0.93 -23.19
N LEU A 2 -6.04 0.12 -22.21
CA LEU A 2 -7.39 -0.43 -22.20
C LEU A 2 -8.29 0.42 -21.28
N PRO A 3 -9.58 0.57 -21.60
CA PRO A 3 -10.53 1.20 -20.67
C PRO A 3 -10.68 0.37 -19.40
N VAL A 4 -10.79 1.06 -18.27
CA VAL A 4 -10.99 0.44 -16.94
C VAL A 4 -12.37 0.82 -16.42
N TYR A 5 -13.15 -0.16 -15.99
CA TYR A 5 -14.48 0.06 -15.40
C TYR A 5 -14.53 -0.58 -14.01
N ILE A 6 -15.00 0.18 -13.03
CA ILE A 6 -15.36 -0.32 -11.71
C ILE A 6 -16.79 -0.81 -11.82
N VAL A 7 -17.00 -2.13 -11.91
CA VAL A 7 -18.30 -2.72 -12.26
C VAL A 7 -19.19 -2.96 -11.06
N GLU A 8 -18.64 -2.92 -9.85
CA GLU A 8 -19.39 -3.01 -8.60
C GLU A 8 -18.72 -2.16 -7.54
N THR A 9 -19.46 -1.24 -6.95
CA THR A 9 -19.06 -0.49 -5.75
C THR A 9 -20.30 -0.14 -4.94
N ALA A 10 -20.17 -0.15 -3.63
CA ALA A 10 -21.21 0.28 -2.71
C ALA A 10 -20.56 0.79 -1.41
N HIS A 11 -21.31 1.58 -0.67
CA HIS A 11 -20.91 2.01 0.68
C HIS A 11 -22.14 2.05 1.58
N PRO A 12 -22.11 1.48 2.79
CA PRO A 12 -23.26 1.46 3.67
C PRO A 12 -23.58 2.87 4.19
N TRP A 13 -24.86 3.25 4.10
CA TRP A 13 -25.33 4.53 4.65
C TRP A 13 -25.70 4.46 6.14
N ARG A 14 -25.73 3.26 6.71
CA ARG A 14 -25.88 2.98 8.16
C ARG A 14 -25.36 1.61 8.51
N HIS A 15 -25.04 1.38 9.76
CA HIS A 15 -24.82 0.03 10.27
C HIS A 15 -26.14 -0.74 10.36
N CYS A 16 -26.13 -2.01 10.03
CA CYS A 16 -27.26 -2.90 10.24
C CYS A 16 -26.84 -4.24 10.85
N LYS A 17 -27.80 -4.97 11.39
CA LYS A 17 -27.53 -6.29 11.98
C LYS A 17 -27.23 -7.27 10.83
N GLY A 18 -26.04 -7.83 10.85
CA GLY A 18 -25.57 -8.76 9.83
C GLY A 18 -24.86 -8.07 8.66
N ASP A 19 -24.28 -6.90 8.92
CA ASP A 19 -23.41 -6.22 7.96
C ASP A 19 -22.40 -7.17 7.37
N HIS A 20 -22.27 -7.13 6.06
CA HIS A 20 -21.32 -7.95 5.33
C HIS A 20 -19.89 -7.40 5.45
N ILE A 21 -19.78 -6.09 5.67
CA ILE A 21 -18.51 -5.41 5.87
C ILE A 21 -18.35 -5.15 7.37
N PRO A 22 -17.34 -5.74 8.03
CA PRO A 22 -17.08 -5.47 9.42
C PRO A 22 -16.84 -3.99 9.70
N LYS A 23 -17.34 -3.50 10.84
CA LYS A 23 -17.17 -2.11 11.24
C LYS A 23 -15.69 -1.70 11.30
N GLU A 24 -14.84 -2.59 11.77
CA GLU A 24 -13.40 -2.39 11.88
C GLU A 24 -12.72 -2.15 10.53
N LEU A 25 -13.22 -2.77 9.45
CA LEU A 25 -12.72 -2.52 8.09
C LEU A 25 -13.09 -1.13 7.60
N MET A 26 -14.30 -0.65 7.91
CA MET A 26 -14.74 0.69 7.55
C MET A 26 -13.99 1.76 8.34
N GLU A 27 -13.78 1.54 9.63
CA GLU A 27 -12.98 2.42 10.49
C GLU A 27 -11.53 2.50 9.99
N THR A 28 -10.94 1.38 9.57
CA THR A 28 -9.60 1.33 8.96
C THR A 28 -9.55 2.08 7.63
N ALA A 29 -10.62 2.02 6.82
CA ALA A 29 -10.73 2.79 5.58
C ALA A 29 -11.02 4.29 5.79
N GLY A 30 -11.21 4.74 7.04
CA GLY A 30 -11.47 6.13 7.38
C GLY A 30 -12.84 6.66 6.92
N LEU A 31 -13.74 5.77 6.51
CA LEU A 31 -15.10 6.09 6.11
C LEU A 31 -16.06 5.11 6.81
N ASP A 32 -16.64 5.54 7.93
CA ASP A 32 -17.65 4.75 8.65
C ASP A 32 -18.96 4.63 7.84
N ALA A 33 -19.90 3.81 8.31
CA ALA A 33 -21.23 3.76 7.71
C ALA A 33 -22.00 5.05 8.01
N GLY A 34 -22.47 5.70 6.95
CA GLY A 34 -23.20 6.95 7.04
C GLY A 34 -23.64 7.45 5.67
N SER A 35 -24.71 8.25 5.63
CA SER A 35 -25.20 8.78 4.36
C SER A 35 -24.28 9.87 3.76
N ALA A 36 -23.58 10.61 4.61
CA ALA A 36 -22.55 11.56 4.19
C ALA A 36 -21.29 10.81 3.71
N GLU A 37 -20.91 9.78 4.41
CA GLU A 37 -19.77 8.91 4.09
C GLU A 37 -20.03 8.13 2.80
N GLN A 38 -21.27 7.65 2.56
CA GLN A 38 -21.67 7.05 1.28
C GLN A 38 -21.48 8.04 0.12
N LYS A 39 -21.95 9.29 0.28
CA LYS A 39 -21.72 10.35 -0.71
C LYS A 39 -20.24 10.55 -0.96
N LYS A 40 -19.44 10.69 0.10
CA LYS A 40 -18.01 10.94 0.02
C LYS A 40 -17.26 9.78 -0.64
N SER A 41 -17.59 8.54 -0.32
CA SER A 41 -17.07 7.34 -0.98
C SER A 41 -17.28 7.38 -2.49
N LEU A 42 -18.50 7.73 -2.93
CA LEU A 42 -18.81 7.89 -4.34
C LEU A 42 -18.02 9.01 -5.01
N GLU A 43 -17.88 10.15 -4.37
CA GLU A 43 -17.08 11.28 -4.86
C GLU A 43 -15.62 10.88 -5.07
N ILE A 44 -15.03 10.14 -4.12
CA ILE A 44 -13.65 9.62 -4.20
C ILE A 44 -13.52 8.68 -5.41
N ILE A 45 -14.37 7.66 -5.50
CA ILE A 45 -14.29 6.65 -6.56
C ILE A 45 -14.50 7.25 -7.95
N MET A 46 -15.48 8.16 -8.10
CA MET A 46 -15.68 8.85 -9.36
C MET A 46 -14.52 9.76 -9.74
N GLN A 47 -13.89 10.40 -8.77
CA GLN A 47 -12.72 11.23 -9.01
C GLN A 47 -11.51 10.41 -9.41
N ILE A 48 -11.24 9.26 -8.74
CA ILE A 48 -10.20 8.31 -9.14
C ILE A 48 -10.45 7.82 -10.57
N ALA A 49 -11.68 7.43 -10.89
CA ALA A 49 -12.04 7.00 -12.23
C ALA A 49 -11.79 8.12 -13.27
N ALA A 50 -12.12 9.36 -12.94
CA ALA A 50 -11.87 10.52 -13.80
C ALA A 50 -10.37 10.77 -14.02
N GLU A 51 -9.53 10.63 -12.98
CA GLU A 51 -8.06 10.74 -13.13
C GLU A 51 -7.51 9.64 -14.04
N VAL A 52 -7.88 8.37 -13.81
CA VAL A 52 -7.47 7.23 -14.65
C VAL A 52 -7.92 7.40 -16.11
N SER A 53 -9.08 8.05 -16.34
CA SER A 53 -9.58 8.29 -17.69
C SER A 53 -8.69 9.20 -18.53
N LYS A 54 -7.89 10.06 -17.92
CA LYS A 54 -6.94 10.93 -18.62
C LYS A 54 -5.90 10.12 -19.37
N ASP A 55 -5.48 8.99 -18.82
CA ASP A 55 -4.46 8.12 -19.39
C ASP A 55 -5.06 7.03 -20.29
N THR A 56 -6.23 6.52 -19.96
CA THR A 56 -6.87 5.38 -20.64
C THR A 56 -7.93 5.81 -21.66
N GLY A 57 -8.40 7.05 -21.57
CA GLY A 57 -9.42 7.64 -22.46
C GLY A 57 -10.87 7.26 -22.11
N LYS A 58 -11.09 6.23 -21.32
CA LYS A 58 -12.44 5.80 -20.89
C LYS A 58 -12.39 5.06 -19.55
N THR A 59 -13.27 5.46 -18.63
CA THR A 59 -13.56 4.71 -17.40
C THR A 59 -15.05 4.84 -17.09
N GLY A 60 -15.51 4.05 -16.12
CA GLY A 60 -16.87 4.14 -15.59
C GLY A 60 -16.96 3.54 -14.19
N VAL A 61 -17.92 4.00 -13.44
CA VAL A 61 -18.24 3.49 -12.09
C VAL A 61 -19.69 3.05 -12.10
N TYR A 62 -19.94 1.82 -11.68
CA TYR A 62 -21.28 1.25 -11.53
C TYR A 62 -21.54 0.97 -10.07
N TYR A 63 -22.52 1.67 -9.51
CA TYR A 63 -22.94 1.45 -8.14
C TYR A 63 -23.80 0.20 -8.03
N TRP A 64 -23.54 -0.63 -7.00
CA TRP A 64 -24.28 -1.85 -6.75
C TRP A 64 -25.63 -1.55 -6.10
N GLU A 65 -26.72 -1.98 -6.71
CA GLU A 65 -28.10 -1.87 -6.23
C GLU A 65 -28.51 -0.46 -5.71
N PRO A 66 -28.29 0.62 -6.46
CA PRO A 66 -28.55 1.98 -5.97
C PRO A 66 -30.01 2.23 -5.61
N VAL A 67 -30.95 1.48 -6.20
CA VAL A 67 -32.41 1.62 -6.01
C VAL A 67 -32.96 0.69 -4.94
N GLY A 68 -32.15 -0.05 -4.23
CA GLY A 68 -32.53 -0.86 -3.09
C GLY A 68 -33.18 -0.01 -2.00
N VAL A 69 -34.44 -0.30 -1.62
CA VAL A 69 -35.14 0.33 -0.50
C VAL A 69 -35.27 -0.70 0.61
N PRO A 70 -34.75 -0.45 1.81
CA PRO A 70 -34.89 -1.39 2.93
C PRO A 70 -36.37 -1.62 3.27
N GLY A 71 -36.79 -2.86 3.25
CA GLY A 71 -38.17 -3.25 3.56
C GLY A 71 -38.25 -4.04 4.85
N LYS A 72 -39.28 -3.79 5.66
CA LYS A 72 -39.53 -4.56 6.87
C LYS A 72 -39.69 -6.05 6.57
N GLY A 73 -38.81 -6.88 7.12
CA GLY A 73 -38.84 -8.34 6.95
C GLY A 73 -38.20 -8.86 5.66
N MET A 74 -37.63 -7.99 4.83
CA MET A 74 -36.90 -8.39 3.62
C MET A 74 -35.43 -8.69 3.86
N GLY A 75 -34.88 -8.26 4.97
CA GLY A 75 -33.49 -8.49 5.47
C GLY A 75 -32.53 -9.05 4.43
N THR A 76 -31.99 -8.19 3.59
CA THR A 76 -30.89 -8.57 2.71
C THR A 76 -29.58 -8.06 3.31
N TRP A 77 -28.49 -8.72 3.01
CA TRP A 77 -27.16 -8.27 3.45
C TRP A 77 -26.74 -6.91 2.87
N PHE A 78 -27.51 -6.41 1.91
CA PHE A 78 -27.27 -5.16 1.18
C PHE A 78 -28.33 -4.08 1.46
N GLU A 79 -29.19 -4.26 2.46
CA GLU A 79 -30.29 -3.32 2.74
C GLU A 79 -29.81 -1.91 3.11
N ASN A 80 -28.56 -1.78 3.56
CA ASN A 80 -27.92 -0.52 3.90
C ASN A 80 -26.98 0.01 2.80
N MET A 81 -26.87 -0.69 1.66
CA MET A 81 -26.02 -0.26 0.52
C MET A 81 -26.77 0.60 -0.49
N GLY A 82 -28.11 0.51 -0.53
CA GLY A 82 -28.94 1.31 -1.42
C GLY A 82 -28.78 2.82 -1.20
N MET A 83 -29.25 3.60 -2.15
CA MET A 83 -29.21 5.06 -2.11
C MET A 83 -30.57 5.68 -1.74
N PHE A 84 -31.40 4.90 -1.05
CA PHE A 84 -32.68 5.31 -0.46
C PHE A 84 -32.74 4.83 0.99
N ASP A 85 -33.39 5.65 1.84
CA ASP A 85 -33.68 5.23 3.21
C ASP A 85 -34.91 4.29 3.28
N GLU A 86 -35.25 3.83 4.47
CA GLU A 86 -36.40 2.95 4.73
C GLU A 86 -37.79 3.58 4.43
N HIS A 87 -37.81 4.87 4.14
CA HIS A 87 -39.01 5.61 3.74
C HIS A 87 -39.02 5.92 2.24
N GLY A 88 -38.04 5.38 1.48
CA GLY A 88 -37.89 5.63 0.04
C GLY A 88 -37.43 7.05 -0.29
N ARG A 89 -36.82 7.77 0.67
CA ARG A 89 -36.25 9.10 0.43
C ARG A 89 -34.84 8.93 -0.10
N ALA A 90 -34.50 9.68 -1.15
CA ALA A 90 -33.17 9.66 -1.72
C ALA A 90 -32.11 10.14 -0.70
N LEU A 91 -31.01 9.41 -0.63
CA LEU A 91 -29.86 9.73 0.20
C LEU A 91 -28.89 10.66 -0.55
N PRO A 92 -27.99 11.37 0.18
CA PRO A 92 -27.01 12.28 -0.41
C PRO A 92 -26.09 11.67 -1.48
N GLY A 93 -25.96 10.35 -1.53
CA GLY A 93 -25.24 9.65 -2.60
C GLY A 93 -25.71 10.01 -4.01
N TRP A 94 -27.01 10.28 -4.20
CA TRP A 94 -27.55 10.75 -5.47
C TRP A 94 -27.03 12.13 -5.86
N ASP A 95 -26.76 12.99 -4.89
CA ASP A 95 -26.18 14.32 -5.14
C ASP A 95 -24.74 14.18 -5.68
N ALA A 96 -23.97 13.20 -5.16
CA ALA A 96 -22.64 12.93 -5.68
C ALA A 96 -22.66 12.60 -7.18
N ILE A 97 -23.59 11.73 -7.61
CA ILE A 97 -23.73 11.36 -9.04
C ILE A 97 -24.20 12.53 -9.87
N ARG A 98 -25.22 13.26 -9.41
CA ARG A 98 -25.82 14.38 -10.14
C ARG A 98 -24.88 15.55 -10.35
N ASP A 99 -24.10 15.88 -9.31
CA ASP A 99 -23.35 17.11 -9.23
C ASP A 99 -21.85 16.93 -9.54
N PHE A 100 -21.41 15.70 -9.85
CA PHE A 100 -20.02 15.40 -10.15
C PHE A 100 -19.56 16.08 -11.44
N ASP A 101 -18.56 16.95 -11.30
CA ASP A 101 -17.87 17.57 -12.43
C ASP A 101 -16.40 17.14 -12.44
N PRO A 102 -15.94 16.32 -13.41
CA PRO A 102 -14.56 15.87 -13.48
C PRO A 102 -13.55 17.01 -13.75
N LYS A 103 -14.03 18.19 -14.20
CA LYS A 103 -13.19 19.37 -14.40
C LYS A 103 -13.02 20.20 -13.13
N ASN A 104 -13.94 20.03 -12.19
CA ASN A 104 -13.89 20.69 -10.89
C ASN A 104 -14.27 19.71 -9.78
N PRO A 105 -13.39 18.72 -9.53
CA PRO A 105 -13.69 17.64 -8.61
C PRO A 105 -13.89 18.14 -7.18
N PRO A 106 -14.72 17.46 -6.37
CA PRO A 106 -15.07 17.87 -5.02
C PRO A 106 -13.88 17.84 -4.06
N ILE A 107 -12.94 16.93 -4.28
CA ILE A 107 -11.75 16.75 -3.44
C ILE A 107 -10.55 17.37 -4.15
N LYS A 108 -10.05 18.51 -3.64
CA LYS A 108 -9.02 19.30 -4.32
C LYS A 108 -7.63 18.65 -4.33
N GLU A 109 -7.29 17.90 -3.32
CA GLU A 109 -6.00 17.21 -3.16
C GLU A 109 -6.28 15.74 -2.84
N LEU A 110 -6.78 15.02 -3.84
CA LEU A 110 -7.22 13.62 -3.68
C LEU A 110 -6.10 12.73 -3.11
N ASP A 111 -4.88 12.85 -3.61
CA ASP A 111 -3.75 12.03 -3.14
C ASP A 111 -3.51 12.27 -1.64
N LYS A 112 -3.45 13.53 -1.21
CA LYS A 112 -3.28 13.88 0.21
C LYS A 112 -4.49 13.45 1.06
N TYR A 113 -5.69 13.56 0.49
CA TYR A 113 -6.88 13.09 1.20
C TYR A 113 -6.84 11.58 1.39
N ILE A 114 -6.49 10.81 0.36
CA ILE A 114 -6.33 9.37 0.47
C ILE A 114 -5.21 9.02 1.47
N GLU A 115 -4.08 9.72 1.42
CA GLU A 115 -3.00 9.56 2.41
C GLU A 115 -3.50 9.81 3.84
N SER A 116 -4.32 10.84 4.06
CA SER A 116 -4.86 11.17 5.39
C SER A 116 -5.87 10.15 5.94
N LEU A 117 -6.55 9.40 5.08
CA LEU A 117 -7.42 8.30 5.52
C LEU A 117 -6.63 7.14 6.15
N TYR A 118 -5.36 7.07 5.84
CA TYR A 118 -4.43 6.04 6.28
C TYR A 118 -3.34 6.63 7.19
N GLU A 119 -3.64 7.72 7.93
CA GLU A 119 -2.74 8.23 8.96
C GLU A 119 -2.42 7.08 9.93
N TYR A 120 -1.19 6.66 9.85
CA TYR A 120 -0.59 5.66 10.73
C TYR A 120 0.35 6.41 11.65
N GLU A 121 0.15 6.27 12.96
CA GLU A 121 1.16 6.66 13.92
C GLU A 121 2.34 5.70 13.76
N GLU A 122 3.44 6.19 13.22
CA GLU A 122 4.68 5.43 13.17
C GLU A 122 5.11 5.08 14.60
N THR A 123 5.73 3.92 14.77
CA THR A 123 6.28 3.58 16.08
C THR A 123 7.41 4.54 16.44
N PRO A 124 7.68 4.79 17.73
CA PRO A 124 8.80 5.66 18.14
C PRO A 124 10.14 5.26 17.53
N GLU A 125 10.35 3.96 17.30
CA GLU A 125 11.56 3.43 16.66
C GLU A 125 11.66 3.85 15.19
N VAL A 126 10.55 3.85 14.46
CA VAL A 126 10.51 4.31 13.04
C VAL A 126 10.70 5.82 12.98
N GLU A 127 10.06 6.59 13.86
CA GLU A 127 10.29 8.04 13.94
C GLU A 127 11.75 8.39 14.20
N ASP A 128 12.39 7.70 15.13
CA ASP A 128 13.80 7.92 15.45
C ASP A 128 14.71 7.50 14.28
N PHE A 129 14.41 6.39 13.61
CA PHE A 129 15.08 6.01 12.37
C PHE A 129 14.96 7.09 11.28
N MET A 130 13.76 7.67 11.08
CA MET A 130 13.56 8.73 10.09
C MET A 130 14.37 9.99 10.42
N LYS A 131 14.50 10.36 11.71
CA LYS A 131 15.39 11.45 12.15
C LYS A 131 16.86 11.15 11.83
N LEU A 132 17.32 9.93 12.10
CA LEU A 132 18.70 9.50 11.79
C LEU A 132 18.95 9.53 10.27
N LEU A 133 17.99 9.06 9.48
CA LEU A 133 18.07 9.11 8.01
C LEU A 133 18.21 10.55 7.49
N MET A 134 17.50 11.50 8.09
CA MET A 134 17.59 12.93 7.73
C MET A 134 18.96 13.53 8.12
N ILE A 135 19.55 13.10 9.23
CA ILE A 135 20.81 13.64 9.75
C ILE A 135 22.01 13.05 9.00
N HIS A 136 22.04 11.73 8.84
CA HIS A 136 23.20 10.99 8.35
C HIS A 136 23.11 10.63 6.86
N GLY A 137 21.92 10.72 6.27
CA GLY A 137 21.66 10.29 4.90
C GLY A 137 21.54 8.78 4.76
N ASN A 138 21.24 8.33 3.56
CA ASN A 138 21.12 6.91 3.22
C ASN A 138 22.40 6.42 2.55
N LEU A 139 22.95 5.32 3.03
CA LEU A 139 24.15 4.70 2.42
C LEU A 139 23.80 3.90 1.16
N ILE A 140 22.53 3.51 0.97
CA ILE A 140 22.06 2.84 -0.22
C ILE A 140 21.96 3.86 -1.37
N SER A 141 22.56 3.54 -2.51
CA SER A 141 22.44 4.33 -3.74
C SER A 141 21.09 4.04 -4.40
N ASN A 142 20.43 5.08 -4.95
CA ASN A 142 19.13 4.94 -5.62
C ASN A 142 18.08 4.19 -4.75
N PRO A 143 17.88 4.58 -3.47
CA PRO A 143 17.09 3.80 -2.50
C PRO A 143 15.59 3.76 -2.83
N GLU A 144 15.08 4.71 -3.61
CA GLU A 144 13.69 4.85 -4.04
C GLU A 144 13.48 4.43 -5.50
N PHE A 145 14.47 3.78 -6.10
CA PHE A 145 14.44 3.26 -7.47
C PHE A 145 14.19 4.31 -8.57
N LYS A 146 14.48 5.59 -8.30
CA LYS A 146 14.25 6.70 -9.27
C LYS A 146 15.06 6.56 -10.54
N ASP A 147 16.23 5.92 -10.47
CA ASP A 147 17.10 5.62 -11.61
C ASP A 147 16.96 4.16 -12.09
N GLY A 148 15.76 3.62 -11.99
CA GLY A 148 15.54 2.24 -12.36
C GLY A 148 16.16 1.26 -11.37
N PHE A 149 16.59 0.12 -11.87
CA PHE A 149 17.32 -0.88 -11.08
C PHE A 149 18.84 -0.66 -11.05
N ASN A 150 19.30 0.54 -11.40
CA ASN A 150 20.73 0.87 -11.34
C ASN A 150 21.26 0.69 -9.91
N ASN A 151 22.39 -0.03 -9.79
CA ASN A 151 23.05 -0.45 -8.54
C ASN A 151 22.30 -1.52 -7.72
N TRP A 152 21.15 -2.03 -8.22
CA TRP A 152 20.43 -3.11 -7.57
C TRP A 152 20.74 -4.45 -8.22
N GLN A 153 20.91 -5.48 -7.39
CA GLN A 153 20.99 -6.88 -7.79
C GLN A 153 19.61 -7.52 -7.59
N ILE A 154 19.11 -8.22 -8.61
CA ILE A 154 17.83 -8.91 -8.57
C ILE A 154 18.07 -10.37 -8.86
N GLU A 155 17.59 -11.24 -7.97
CA GLU A 155 17.53 -12.67 -8.15
C GLU A 155 16.07 -13.10 -8.04
N THR A 156 15.54 -13.79 -9.04
CA THR A 156 14.11 -14.09 -9.06
C THR A 156 13.78 -15.29 -9.95
N SER A 157 12.72 -16.00 -9.56
CA SER A 157 12.06 -17.01 -10.40
C SER A 157 10.95 -16.41 -11.29
N LEU A 158 10.66 -15.11 -11.16
CA LEU A 158 9.64 -14.41 -11.95
C LEU A 158 10.08 -14.21 -13.40
N GLU A 159 9.12 -14.26 -14.33
CA GLU A 159 9.35 -13.92 -15.73
C GLU A 159 9.42 -12.39 -15.91
N GLU A 160 10.01 -11.98 -17.04
CA GLU A 160 10.07 -10.56 -17.41
C GLU A 160 8.65 -9.97 -17.53
N GLY A 161 8.41 -8.84 -16.87
CA GLY A 161 7.11 -8.17 -16.80
C GLY A 161 6.28 -8.48 -15.56
N GLN A 162 6.62 -9.53 -14.78
CA GLN A 162 5.96 -9.79 -13.49
C GLN A 162 6.52 -8.92 -12.35
N TYR A 163 7.64 -8.25 -12.58
CA TYR A 163 8.14 -7.18 -11.73
C TYR A 163 8.47 -5.95 -12.58
N THR A 164 8.04 -4.79 -12.13
CA THR A 164 8.15 -3.54 -12.90
C THR A 164 8.44 -2.37 -11.97
N LEU A 165 8.92 -1.27 -12.55
CA LEU A 165 9.02 -0.01 -11.84
C LEU A 165 7.75 0.80 -12.06
N GLY A 166 7.12 1.18 -10.96
CA GLY A 166 5.99 2.08 -10.93
C GLY A 166 6.36 3.45 -10.34
N LYS A 167 5.37 4.31 -10.21
CA LYS A 167 5.51 5.63 -9.58
C LYS A 167 6.04 5.53 -8.13
N ASP A 168 5.65 4.47 -7.42
CA ASP A 168 5.91 4.29 -5.98
C ASP A 168 6.94 3.18 -5.70
N GLY A 169 7.87 2.92 -6.61
CA GLY A 169 8.93 1.92 -6.45
C GLY A 169 8.72 0.65 -7.27
N VAL A 170 9.25 -0.47 -6.78
CA VAL A 170 9.14 -1.79 -7.45
C VAL A 170 7.77 -2.39 -7.19
N PHE A 171 7.09 -2.80 -8.25
CA PHE A 171 5.84 -3.55 -8.19
C PHE A 171 6.07 -4.98 -8.68
N ILE A 172 5.59 -5.94 -7.92
CA ILE A 172 5.69 -7.38 -8.19
C ILE A 172 4.28 -7.95 -8.15
N SER A 173 3.93 -8.78 -9.13
CA SER A 173 2.66 -9.50 -9.15
C SER A 173 2.82 -10.84 -9.87
N SER A 174 2.35 -11.91 -9.25
CA SER A 174 2.39 -13.25 -9.82
C SER A 174 1.15 -14.05 -9.42
N ASP A 175 0.67 -14.87 -10.37
CA ASP A 175 -0.41 -15.84 -10.16
C ASP A 175 0.13 -17.23 -9.75
N ALA A 176 1.44 -17.36 -9.59
CA ALA A 176 2.13 -18.58 -9.15
C ALA A 176 3.09 -18.27 -8.00
N ASN A 177 3.51 -19.32 -7.27
CA ASN A 177 4.55 -19.17 -6.25
C ASN A 177 5.84 -18.63 -6.88
N PHE A 178 6.53 -17.76 -6.16
CA PHE A 178 7.77 -17.17 -6.64
C PHE A 178 8.78 -16.90 -5.53
N ASP A 179 10.04 -16.84 -5.96
CA ASP A 179 11.16 -16.30 -5.19
C ASP A 179 11.57 -14.98 -5.80
N TYR A 180 11.82 -13.99 -4.97
CA TYR A 180 12.33 -12.70 -5.38
C TYR A 180 13.28 -12.12 -4.34
N SER A 181 14.42 -11.66 -4.77
CA SER A 181 15.37 -10.93 -3.94
C SER A 181 15.85 -9.67 -4.66
N ILE A 182 15.91 -8.57 -3.94
CA ILE A 182 16.50 -7.32 -4.41
C ILE A 182 17.44 -6.80 -3.35
N SER A 183 18.69 -6.51 -3.73
CA SER A 183 19.71 -6.11 -2.79
C SER A 183 20.73 -5.15 -3.38
N GLN A 184 21.46 -4.49 -2.50
CA GLN A 184 22.62 -3.66 -2.85
C GLN A 184 23.75 -3.89 -1.85
N THR A 185 24.98 -3.92 -2.35
CA THR A 185 26.18 -4.06 -1.52
C THR A 185 26.86 -2.71 -1.35
N VAL A 186 27.26 -2.39 -0.11
CA VAL A 186 27.98 -1.18 0.27
C VAL A 186 29.18 -1.53 1.12
N ASP A 187 30.26 -0.77 1.00
CA ASP A 187 31.44 -0.87 1.84
C ASP A 187 31.32 0.08 3.03
N ILE A 188 31.62 -0.39 4.23
CA ILE A 188 31.49 0.38 5.47
C ILE A 188 32.75 1.20 5.72
N GLU A 189 32.61 2.52 5.75
CA GLU A 189 33.70 3.45 5.93
C GLU A 189 34.12 3.66 7.41
N TYR A 190 33.13 3.51 8.32
CA TYR A 190 33.36 3.78 9.76
C TYR A 190 32.79 2.63 10.60
N THR A 191 33.51 2.29 11.67
CA THR A 191 33.00 1.37 12.69
C THR A 191 31.90 2.06 13.47
N GLY A 192 30.70 1.42 13.56
CA GLY A 192 29.52 1.97 14.24
C GLY A 192 28.37 0.99 14.31
N GLU A 193 27.23 1.46 14.79
CA GLU A 193 25.97 0.74 14.71
C GLU A 193 25.18 1.22 13.49
N TYR A 194 24.51 0.30 12.82
CA TYR A 194 23.78 0.54 11.58
C TYR A 194 22.40 -0.07 11.65
N ILE A 195 21.42 0.60 11.08
CA ILE A 195 20.04 0.13 10.93
C ILE A 195 19.69 0.04 9.45
N ALA A 196 19.18 -1.12 9.03
CA ALA A 196 18.52 -1.26 7.74
C ALA A 196 17.00 -1.12 7.89
N ALA A 197 16.35 -0.60 6.84
CA ALA A 197 14.92 -0.45 6.78
C ALA A 197 14.38 -0.72 5.39
N VAL A 198 13.11 -1.13 5.31
CA VAL A 198 12.34 -1.24 4.06
C VAL A 198 10.96 -0.64 4.24
N ASP A 199 10.52 0.17 3.27
CA ASP A 199 9.14 0.61 3.12
C ASP A 199 8.46 -0.37 2.17
N TYR A 200 7.60 -1.21 2.73
CA TYR A 200 6.98 -2.34 2.04
C TYR A 200 5.45 -2.29 2.12
N ARG A 201 4.80 -2.74 1.06
CA ARG A 201 3.37 -2.99 0.98
C ARG A 201 3.12 -4.26 0.19
N GLY A 202 2.20 -5.11 0.63
CA GLY A 202 1.91 -6.34 -0.10
C GLY A 202 0.72 -7.11 0.45
N THR A 203 0.28 -8.11 -0.29
CA THR A 203 -0.84 -8.96 0.12
C THR A 203 -0.55 -9.66 1.45
N ASN A 204 -1.46 -9.49 2.41
CA ASN A 204 -1.38 -10.14 3.71
C ASN A 204 -2.20 -11.44 3.69
N THR A 205 -1.56 -12.54 3.25
CA THR A 205 -2.17 -13.88 3.20
C THR A 205 -1.27 -14.93 3.84
N THR A 206 -1.85 -16.05 4.21
CA THR A 206 -1.09 -17.18 4.78
C THR A 206 -0.04 -17.70 3.80
N GLY A 207 1.19 -17.89 4.26
CA GLY A 207 2.30 -18.44 3.48
C GLY A 207 3.12 -17.39 2.74
N VAL A 208 2.85 -16.10 2.92
CA VAL A 208 3.74 -15.02 2.47
C VAL A 208 4.90 -14.92 3.46
N GLU A 209 6.11 -15.11 2.95
CA GLU A 209 7.35 -14.97 3.71
C GLU A 209 8.18 -13.85 3.09
N VAL A 210 8.38 -12.77 3.84
CA VAL A 210 9.16 -11.61 3.42
C VAL A 210 10.14 -11.26 4.52
N GLU A 211 11.41 -11.13 4.17
CA GLU A 211 12.48 -10.80 5.10
C GLU A 211 13.30 -9.60 4.60
N LEU A 212 13.46 -8.60 5.47
CA LEU A 212 14.55 -7.63 5.36
C LEU A 212 15.82 -8.30 5.86
N PHE A 213 16.88 -8.30 5.06
CA PHE A 213 18.14 -8.93 5.42
C PHE A 213 19.35 -8.00 5.29
N MET A 214 20.38 -8.32 6.07
CA MET A 214 21.70 -7.72 6.01
C MET A 214 22.76 -8.81 6.13
N ASP A 215 23.49 -9.05 5.05
CA ASP A 215 24.64 -9.96 5.02
C ASP A 215 25.91 -9.14 5.21
N VAL A 216 26.67 -9.45 6.24
CA VAL A 216 27.92 -8.77 6.60
C VAL A 216 29.08 -9.70 6.33
N GLU A 217 29.95 -9.33 5.40
CA GLU A 217 31.20 -10.02 5.10
C GLU A 217 32.36 -9.25 5.75
N ASP A 218 33.03 -9.90 6.69
CA ASP A 218 34.21 -9.39 7.39
C ASP A 218 35.31 -10.46 7.49
N GLU A 219 36.34 -10.20 8.26
CA GLU A 219 37.49 -11.14 8.47
C GLU A 219 37.09 -12.47 9.12
N ASN A 220 35.89 -12.56 9.73
CA ASN A 220 35.37 -13.75 10.40
C ASN A 220 34.43 -14.56 9.51
N GLY A 221 34.12 -14.06 8.32
CA GLY A 221 33.21 -14.69 7.35
C GLY A 221 31.96 -13.87 7.05
N VAL A 222 30.90 -14.54 6.62
CA VAL A 222 29.61 -13.92 6.34
C VAL A 222 28.63 -14.18 7.47
N HIS A 223 28.04 -13.13 7.98
CA HIS A 223 27.00 -13.16 9.03
C HIS A 223 25.72 -12.56 8.50
N THR A 224 24.61 -13.30 8.60
CA THR A 224 23.29 -12.84 8.15
C THR A 224 22.44 -12.38 9.34
N TYR A 225 21.87 -11.19 9.21
CA TYR A 225 20.88 -10.63 10.13
C TYR A 225 19.57 -10.46 9.38
N THR A 226 18.45 -10.86 9.98
CA THR A 226 17.12 -10.78 9.36
C THR A 226 16.06 -10.21 10.29
N SER A 227 15.02 -9.65 9.67
CA SER A 227 13.79 -9.24 10.33
C SER A 227 12.62 -9.59 9.42
N ASP A 228 11.60 -10.23 10.00
CA ASP A 228 10.36 -10.51 9.28
C ASP A 228 9.67 -9.20 8.90
N VAL A 229 9.17 -9.15 7.67
CA VAL A 229 8.38 -8.05 7.14
C VAL A 229 6.94 -8.51 7.07
N PHE A 230 6.08 -7.87 7.87
CA PHE A 230 4.65 -8.19 7.89
C PHE A 230 3.93 -7.38 6.84
N PRO A 231 3.35 -8.03 5.82
CA PRO A 231 2.65 -7.33 4.75
C PRO A 231 1.42 -6.57 5.26
N ASP A 232 1.22 -5.37 4.73
CA ASP A 232 -0.04 -4.62 4.81
C ASP A 232 -0.51 -4.39 3.37
N ASP A 233 -1.75 -4.73 3.04
CA ASP A 233 -2.25 -4.68 1.67
C ASP A 233 -2.81 -3.29 1.29
N ILE A 234 -2.90 -2.39 2.26
CA ILE A 234 -3.47 -1.06 2.10
C ILE A 234 -2.37 0.00 2.00
N ARG A 235 -1.36 -0.05 2.88
CA ARG A 235 -0.36 1.02 3.05
C ARG A 235 1.08 0.51 3.03
N PHE A 236 2.01 1.42 2.77
CA PHE A 236 3.42 1.16 3.03
C PHE A 236 3.69 1.21 4.53
N VAL A 237 4.34 0.18 5.02
CA VAL A 237 4.81 0.10 6.42
C VAL A 237 6.33 0.04 6.40
N THR A 238 6.96 0.84 7.26
CA THR A 238 8.41 0.83 7.44
C THR A 238 8.80 -0.28 8.43
N HIS A 239 9.59 -1.23 7.98
CA HIS A 239 10.13 -2.31 8.79
C HIS A 239 11.61 -2.08 9.04
N LEU A 240 12.04 -2.29 10.28
CA LEU A 240 13.42 -2.07 10.73
C LEU A 240 14.09 -3.40 11.05
N LEU A 241 15.35 -3.53 10.64
CA LEU A 241 16.25 -4.50 11.20
C LEU A 241 16.83 -3.92 12.52
N LYS A 242 17.01 -4.77 13.53
CA LYS A 242 17.68 -4.34 14.78
C LYS A 242 19.08 -3.79 14.47
N PRO A 243 19.55 -2.81 15.26
CA PRO A 243 20.90 -2.26 15.08
C PRO A 243 21.96 -3.34 15.06
N VAL A 244 22.86 -3.26 14.08
CA VAL A 244 23.98 -4.18 13.91
C VAL A 244 25.29 -3.39 14.00
N ARG A 245 26.21 -3.83 14.85
CA ARG A 245 27.54 -3.23 14.94
C ARG A 245 28.42 -3.72 13.79
N LEU A 246 28.82 -2.80 12.93
CA LEU A 246 29.69 -3.07 11.79
C LEU A 246 31.08 -2.51 12.01
N GLN A 247 32.08 -3.21 11.48
CA GLN A 247 33.47 -2.76 11.48
C GLN A 247 33.78 -1.99 10.19
N LYS A 248 34.73 -1.06 10.28
CA LYS A 248 35.29 -0.42 9.09
C LYS A 248 35.79 -1.47 8.11
N ASN A 249 35.60 -1.25 6.82
CA ASN A 249 35.91 -2.13 5.70
C ASN A 249 35.09 -3.45 5.64
N ALA A 250 34.09 -3.62 6.49
CA ALA A 250 33.10 -4.68 6.27
C ALA A 250 32.35 -4.40 4.97
N ARG A 251 32.04 -5.46 4.23
CA ARG A 251 31.20 -5.42 3.04
C ARG A 251 29.81 -5.87 3.41
N VAL A 252 28.81 -5.03 3.14
CA VAL A 252 27.45 -5.25 3.61
C VAL A 252 26.49 -5.29 2.45
N THR A 253 25.72 -6.37 2.33
CA THR A 253 24.63 -6.51 1.37
C THR A 253 23.30 -6.36 2.10
N VAL A 254 22.54 -5.32 1.77
CA VAL A 254 21.21 -5.06 2.34
C VAL A 254 20.14 -5.26 1.28
N GLY A 255 19.07 -5.93 1.64
CA GLY A 255 17.99 -6.20 0.70
C GLY A 255 16.74 -6.78 1.31
N LEU A 256 15.78 -7.04 0.44
CA LEU A 256 14.54 -7.73 0.74
C LEU A 256 14.51 -9.04 -0.04
N ARG A 257 14.12 -10.13 0.61
CA ARG A 257 13.83 -11.40 -0.06
C ARG A 257 12.45 -11.90 0.30
N MET A 258 11.82 -12.54 -0.66
CA MET A 258 10.47 -13.09 -0.54
C MET A 258 10.42 -14.49 -1.09
N HIS A 259 9.70 -15.34 -0.36
CA HIS A 259 9.20 -16.62 -0.85
C HIS A 259 7.69 -16.62 -0.63
N THR A 260 6.91 -16.54 -1.70
CA THR A 260 5.47 -16.29 -1.55
C THR A 260 4.62 -17.11 -2.51
N PRO A 261 3.36 -17.45 -2.09
CA PRO A 261 2.30 -17.84 -3.01
C PRO A 261 1.92 -16.69 -3.96
N PRO A 262 0.95 -16.89 -4.86
CA PRO A 262 0.44 -15.83 -5.74
C PRO A 262 -0.03 -14.61 -4.97
N VAL A 263 0.63 -13.48 -5.18
CA VAL A 263 0.36 -12.21 -4.48
C VAL A 263 0.85 -11.01 -5.29
N PHE A 264 0.51 -9.80 -4.82
CA PHE A 264 1.22 -8.59 -5.21
C PHE A 264 2.10 -8.07 -4.09
N ALA A 265 3.19 -7.40 -4.44
CA ALA A 265 4.07 -6.70 -3.52
C ALA A 265 4.57 -5.38 -4.11
N LYS A 266 4.85 -4.41 -3.24
CA LYS A 266 5.48 -3.15 -3.59
C LYS A 266 6.61 -2.83 -2.62
N ILE A 267 7.75 -2.45 -3.17
CA ILE A 267 8.91 -2.00 -2.41
C ILE A 267 9.14 -0.53 -2.78
N LYS A 268 8.88 0.37 -1.85
CA LYS A 268 9.01 1.81 -2.09
C LYS A 268 10.44 2.29 -1.89
N LYS A 269 11.11 1.77 -0.85
CA LYS A 269 12.43 2.24 -0.45
C LYS A 269 13.15 1.19 0.37
N ILE A 270 14.46 1.09 0.19
CA ILE A 270 15.36 0.35 1.08
C ILE A 270 16.44 1.30 1.58
N SER A 271 16.75 1.24 2.86
CA SER A 271 17.67 2.17 3.51
C SER A 271 18.67 1.46 4.40
N LEU A 272 19.87 2.04 4.51
CA LEU A 272 20.89 1.70 5.50
C LEU A 272 21.44 3.01 6.07
N VAL A 273 21.40 3.15 7.39
CA VAL A 273 21.81 4.36 8.11
C VAL A 273 22.75 4.01 9.25
N VAL A 274 23.78 4.83 9.47
CA VAL A 274 24.64 4.78 10.67
C VAL A 274 23.95 5.50 11.82
N ILE A 275 24.07 4.94 13.05
CA ILE A 275 23.56 5.53 14.30
C ILE A 275 24.67 6.33 14.99
#